data_a6344600b487c8c3ae1654bdbffe0cb2
#
_entry.id   a6344600b487c8c3ae1654bdbffe0cb2
#
_cell.length_a   1.000
_cell.length_b   1.000
_cell.length_c   1.000
_cell.angle_alpha   90.00
_cell.angle_beta   90.00
_cell.angle_gamma   90.00
#
_symmetry.space_group_name_H-M   'P 1'
#
loop_
_entity.id
_entity.type
_entity.pdbx_description
1 polymer ?
#
loop_
_entity_poly.entity_id
_entity_poly.type
_entity_poly.pdbx_seq_one_letter_code
_entity_poly.pdbx_strand_id
1 'polypeptide(L)'
;MYLFFDTETTGLIENINGIEIMPRMVQIAYILSDENCKIIEQNEFLIRPNNFEIPEKSIKIHGITNEKALMDGVDIDIVLKKISEVFKKSKYVVAHNLYFDESVLTGEFERSGLSSPFINKTKICTANDLKSGGSFPFFCKNTSMKYSLGNLHLKLFGVKFENSHNAFSDTLALFNCFWFLKAKGHINIKNT
;
A
#
# COMPACT_ATOMS: atom_id res chain seq x y z
N MET A 1 -2.15 0.47 -17.33
CA MET A 1 -2.88 0.95 -16.14
C MET A 1 -1.98 0.90 -14.92
N TYR A 2 -2.27 1.73 -13.93
CA TYR A 2 -1.57 1.88 -12.65
C TYR A 2 -2.46 1.36 -11.54
N LEU A 3 -1.92 0.51 -10.69
CA LEU A 3 -2.59 0.00 -9.49
C LEU A 3 -1.91 0.61 -8.26
N PHE A 4 -2.63 1.41 -7.53
CA PHE A 4 -2.25 1.94 -6.23
C PHE A 4 -2.88 1.08 -5.16
N PHE A 5 -2.15 0.78 -4.10
CA PHE A 5 -2.69 0.00 -3.00
C PHE A 5 -1.92 0.27 -1.71
N ASP A 6 -2.57 -0.04 -0.61
CA ASP A 6 -2.05 0.07 0.76
C ASP A 6 -2.67 -1.01 1.63
N THR A 7 -1.96 -1.44 2.68
CA THR A 7 -2.40 -2.50 3.58
C THR A 7 -2.29 -2.10 5.04
N GLU A 8 -3.32 -2.41 5.84
CA GLU A 8 -3.24 -2.44 7.30
C GLU A 8 -3.00 -3.87 7.77
N THR A 9 -2.23 -4.01 8.85
CA THR A 9 -1.69 -5.31 9.26
C THR A 9 -1.70 -5.52 10.77
N THR A 10 -1.47 -6.77 11.19
CA THR A 10 -1.31 -7.13 12.61
C THR A 10 -0.01 -6.63 13.23
N GLY A 11 0.89 -6.00 12.45
CA GLY A 11 2.17 -5.50 12.96
C GLY A 11 3.17 -5.23 11.85
N LEU A 12 4.44 -5.22 12.20
CA LEU A 12 5.55 -5.05 11.28
C LEU A 12 6.14 -6.41 10.87
N ILE A 13 6.96 -6.42 9.82
CA ILE A 13 7.78 -7.58 9.46
C ILE A 13 8.79 -7.79 10.60
N GLU A 14 8.81 -8.99 11.15
CA GLU A 14 9.75 -9.39 12.20
C GLU A 14 10.87 -10.25 11.60
N ASN A 15 12.09 -10.09 12.11
CA ASN A 15 13.18 -10.97 11.74
C ASN A 15 13.53 -11.87 12.93
N ILE A 16 13.24 -13.15 12.79
CA ILE A 16 13.52 -14.17 13.81
C ILE A 16 14.59 -15.11 13.26
N ASN A 17 15.79 -15.04 13.82
CA ASN A 17 16.94 -15.88 13.40
C ASN A 17 17.27 -15.81 11.90
N GLY A 18 17.12 -14.63 11.28
CA GLY A 18 17.40 -14.42 9.85
C GLY A 18 16.21 -14.75 8.93
N ILE A 19 15.07 -15.18 9.49
CA ILE A 19 13.84 -15.45 8.73
C ILE A 19 12.87 -14.30 8.95
N GLU A 20 12.41 -13.70 7.87
CA GLU A 20 11.37 -12.68 7.92
C GLU A 20 9.99 -13.31 8.11
N ILE A 21 9.29 -12.87 9.16
CA ILE A 21 7.91 -13.30 9.46
C ILE A 21 6.99 -12.15 9.06
N MET A 22 6.16 -12.41 8.06
CA MET A 22 5.20 -11.43 7.57
C MET A 22 3.98 -11.34 8.49
N PRO A 23 3.55 -10.13 8.88
CA PRO A 23 2.30 -9.95 9.62
C PRO A 23 1.12 -10.41 8.77
N ARG A 24 -0.04 -10.54 9.41
CA ARG A 24 -1.30 -10.85 8.71
C ARG A 24 -1.91 -9.55 8.21
N MET A 25 -2.48 -9.61 7.02
CA MET A 25 -3.24 -8.50 6.45
C MET A 25 -4.59 -8.36 7.17
N VAL A 26 -4.93 -7.13 7.56
CA VAL A 26 -6.19 -6.78 8.24
C VAL A 26 -7.12 -6.02 7.32
N GLN A 27 -6.57 -5.14 6.49
CA GLN A 27 -7.32 -4.39 5.48
C GLN A 27 -6.43 -4.22 4.24
N ILE A 28 -7.04 -4.18 3.07
CA ILE A 28 -6.40 -3.77 1.83
C ILE A 28 -7.33 -2.83 1.07
N ALA A 29 -6.77 -1.77 0.51
CA ALA A 29 -7.47 -0.91 -0.43
C ALA A 29 -6.69 -0.76 -1.73
N TYR A 30 -7.40 -0.50 -2.82
CA TYR A 30 -6.76 -0.24 -4.10
C TYR A 30 -7.53 0.77 -4.95
N ILE A 31 -6.78 1.45 -5.82
CA ILE A 31 -7.27 2.29 -6.90
C ILE A 31 -6.57 1.85 -8.19
N LEU A 32 -7.33 1.43 -9.19
CA LEU A 32 -6.86 1.17 -10.54
C LEU A 32 -7.17 2.37 -11.43
N SER A 33 -6.16 2.96 -12.06
CA SER A 33 -6.36 4.08 -12.98
C SER A 33 -5.70 3.88 -14.34
N ASP A 34 -6.15 4.65 -15.31
CA ASP A 34 -5.47 4.79 -16.59
C ASP A 34 -4.28 5.77 -16.51
N GLU A 35 -3.63 6.01 -17.62
CA GLU A 35 -2.49 6.93 -17.74
C GLU A 35 -2.87 8.43 -17.66
N ASN A 36 -4.16 8.74 -17.79
CA ASN A 36 -4.74 10.08 -17.72
C ASN A 36 -5.30 10.40 -16.32
N CYS A 37 -4.92 9.65 -15.29
CA CYS A 37 -5.40 9.83 -13.91
C CYS A 37 -6.89 9.49 -13.71
N LYS A 38 -7.56 8.88 -14.69
CA LYS A 38 -8.96 8.48 -14.56
C LYS A 38 -9.05 7.19 -13.75
N ILE A 39 -9.78 7.22 -12.65
CA ILE A 39 -10.09 6.03 -11.85
C ILE A 39 -11.02 5.11 -12.64
N ILE A 40 -10.60 3.87 -12.83
CA ILE A 40 -11.34 2.82 -13.54
C ILE A 40 -12.08 1.92 -12.55
N GLU A 41 -11.40 1.60 -11.44
CA GLU A 41 -11.93 0.72 -10.39
C GLU A 41 -11.26 1.08 -9.08
N GLN A 42 -12.01 1.05 -7.98
CA GLN A 42 -11.47 1.19 -6.63
C GLN A 42 -12.31 0.35 -5.67
N ASN A 43 -11.66 -0.16 -4.64
CA ASN A 43 -12.34 -0.90 -3.58
C ASN A 43 -11.46 -0.97 -2.33
N GLU A 44 -12.10 -1.35 -1.20
CA GLU A 44 -11.42 -1.74 0.02
C GLU A 44 -12.03 -3.03 0.58
N PHE A 45 -11.23 -3.81 1.28
CA PHE A 45 -11.65 -5.03 1.93
C PHE A 45 -11.10 -5.08 3.34
N LEU A 46 -11.98 -5.22 4.30
CA LEU A 46 -11.65 -5.67 5.63
C LEU A 46 -11.50 -7.18 5.63
N ILE A 47 -10.44 -7.71 6.21
CA ILE A 47 -10.16 -9.15 6.22
C ILE A 47 -10.74 -9.76 7.50
N ARG A 48 -11.52 -10.83 7.36
CA ARG A 48 -11.97 -11.61 8.50
C ARG A 48 -10.80 -12.40 9.07
N PRO A 49 -10.43 -12.20 10.34
CA PRO A 49 -9.40 -13.00 10.98
C PRO A 49 -9.73 -14.48 10.97
N ASN A 50 -8.81 -15.29 10.45
CA ASN A 50 -8.86 -16.75 10.50
C ASN A 50 -7.54 -17.24 11.11
N ASN A 51 -7.61 -17.85 12.28
CA ASN A 51 -6.47 -18.34 13.06
C ASN A 51 -5.43 -17.26 13.44
N PHE A 52 -5.87 -16.01 13.61
CA PHE A 52 -5.05 -14.93 14.18
C PHE A 52 -5.93 -13.90 14.88
N GLU A 53 -5.32 -13.12 15.75
CA GLU A 53 -5.93 -11.95 16.39
C GLU A 53 -5.20 -10.68 15.97
N ILE A 54 -5.93 -9.57 15.94
CA ILE A 54 -5.36 -8.25 15.70
C ILE A 54 -4.85 -7.71 17.05
N PRO A 55 -3.53 -7.48 17.19
CA PRO A 55 -2.96 -7.02 18.45
C PRO A 55 -3.43 -5.60 18.81
N GLU A 56 -3.58 -5.33 20.09
CA GLU A 56 -3.94 -4.02 20.64
C GLU A 56 -3.09 -2.87 20.09
N LYS A 57 -1.78 -3.12 19.85
CA LYS A 57 -0.86 -2.12 19.29
C LYS A 57 -1.29 -1.70 17.87
N SER A 58 -1.73 -2.65 17.06
CA SER A 58 -2.20 -2.43 15.69
C SER A 58 -3.56 -1.76 15.69
N ILE A 59 -4.49 -2.22 16.56
CA ILE A 59 -5.81 -1.59 16.75
C ILE A 59 -5.66 -0.10 17.08
N LYS A 60 -4.71 0.28 17.95
CA LYS A 60 -4.44 1.69 18.30
C LYS A 60 -3.94 2.53 17.11
N ILE A 61 -3.40 1.90 16.07
CA ILE A 61 -2.89 2.59 14.87
C ILE A 61 -4.00 2.77 13.85
N HIS A 62 -4.65 1.67 13.41
CA HIS A 62 -5.62 1.69 12.31
C HIS A 62 -7.09 1.65 12.77
N GLY A 63 -7.36 1.47 14.07
CA GLY A 63 -8.72 1.49 14.62
C GLY A 63 -9.60 0.26 14.34
N ILE A 64 -9.07 -0.75 13.67
CA ILE A 64 -9.84 -1.96 13.32
C ILE A 64 -9.75 -2.96 14.47
N THR A 65 -10.88 -3.19 15.16
CA THR A 65 -10.95 -4.16 16.26
C THR A 65 -11.20 -5.57 15.75
N ASN A 66 -10.91 -6.57 16.59
CA ASN A 66 -11.20 -7.97 16.29
C ASN A 66 -12.68 -8.19 16.04
N GLU A 67 -13.56 -7.59 16.86
CA GLU A 67 -15.01 -7.69 16.73
C GLU A 67 -15.49 -7.16 15.37
N LYS A 68 -14.99 -5.96 14.98
CA LYS A 68 -15.34 -5.36 13.69
C LYS A 68 -14.86 -6.25 12.54
N ALA A 69 -13.64 -6.75 12.60
CA ALA A 69 -13.06 -7.57 11.55
C ALA A 69 -13.76 -8.95 11.43
N LEU A 70 -14.21 -9.53 12.54
CA LEU A 70 -15.01 -10.77 12.54
C LEU A 70 -16.41 -10.56 11.96
N MET A 71 -17.04 -9.42 12.27
CA MET A 71 -18.42 -9.14 11.86
C MET A 71 -18.52 -8.71 10.40
N ASP A 72 -17.67 -7.75 9.98
CA ASP A 72 -17.76 -7.09 8.68
C ASP A 72 -16.73 -7.62 7.66
N GLY A 73 -15.75 -8.39 8.13
CA GLY A 73 -14.63 -8.85 7.31
C GLY A 73 -15.02 -9.91 6.28
N VAL A 74 -14.33 -9.87 5.17
CA VAL A 74 -14.45 -10.83 4.05
C VAL A 74 -13.38 -11.91 4.19
N ASP A 75 -13.68 -13.10 3.76
CA ASP A 75 -12.73 -14.22 3.69
C ASP A 75 -11.53 -13.86 2.81
N ILE A 76 -10.32 -14.18 3.28
CA ILE A 76 -9.07 -13.83 2.62
C ILE A 76 -8.99 -14.40 1.20
N ASP A 77 -9.44 -15.62 0.95
CA ASP A 77 -9.35 -16.24 -0.37
C ASP A 77 -10.22 -15.54 -1.42
N ILE A 78 -11.38 -14.99 -0.99
CA ILE A 78 -12.23 -14.17 -1.85
C ILE A 78 -11.50 -12.87 -2.22
N VAL A 79 -10.87 -12.23 -1.22
CA VAL A 79 -10.13 -10.99 -1.43
C VAL A 79 -8.93 -11.21 -2.34
N LEU A 80 -8.13 -12.27 -2.11
CA LEU A 80 -6.95 -12.57 -2.94
C LEU A 80 -7.32 -12.86 -4.40
N LYS A 81 -8.45 -13.54 -4.66
CA LYS A 81 -8.97 -13.73 -6.02
C LYS A 81 -9.26 -12.38 -6.69
N LYS A 82 -9.95 -11.48 -5.98
CA LYS A 82 -10.27 -10.15 -6.50
C LYS A 82 -9.00 -9.32 -6.76
N ILE A 83 -8.05 -9.33 -5.84
CA ILE A 83 -6.76 -8.66 -5.98
C ILE A 83 -5.99 -9.21 -7.18
N SER A 84 -5.95 -10.54 -7.37
CA SER A 84 -5.32 -11.17 -8.53
C SER A 84 -5.91 -10.67 -9.86
N GLU A 85 -7.24 -10.52 -9.96
CA GLU A 85 -7.93 -9.98 -11.14
C GLU A 85 -7.52 -8.53 -11.44
N VAL A 86 -7.44 -7.70 -10.41
CA VAL A 86 -7.05 -6.29 -10.56
C VAL A 86 -5.58 -6.17 -10.94
N PHE A 87 -4.71 -6.96 -10.33
CA PHE A 87 -3.30 -7.01 -10.70
C PHE A 87 -3.11 -7.39 -12.18
N LYS A 88 -3.87 -8.35 -12.70
CA LYS A 88 -3.80 -8.74 -14.13
C LYS A 88 -4.06 -7.56 -15.07
N LYS A 89 -4.92 -6.62 -14.69
CA LYS A 89 -5.24 -5.42 -15.49
C LYS A 89 -4.14 -4.36 -15.44
N SER A 90 -3.24 -4.38 -14.44
CA SER A 90 -2.21 -3.37 -14.25
C SER A 90 -0.88 -3.74 -14.90
N LYS A 91 -0.14 -2.75 -15.40
CA LYS A 91 1.29 -2.84 -15.74
C LYS A 91 2.16 -2.35 -14.59
N TYR A 92 1.74 -1.26 -13.97
CA TYR A 92 2.46 -0.59 -12.89
C TYR A 92 1.76 -0.83 -11.56
N VAL A 93 2.52 -1.13 -10.52
CA VAL A 93 2.04 -1.22 -9.14
C VAL A 93 2.75 -0.19 -8.29
N VAL A 94 1.99 0.57 -7.51
CA VAL A 94 2.46 1.74 -6.77
C VAL A 94 2.05 1.63 -5.32
N ALA A 95 3.00 1.77 -4.39
CA ALA A 95 2.73 1.89 -2.96
C ALA A 95 3.71 2.86 -2.29
N HIS A 96 3.40 3.29 -1.07
CA HIS A 96 4.29 4.10 -0.26
C HIS A 96 5.02 3.21 0.74
N ASN A 97 6.29 2.90 0.52
CA ASN A 97 7.06 1.83 1.16
C ASN A 97 6.70 0.44 0.62
N LEU A 98 6.62 0.32 -0.69
CA LEU A 98 6.16 -0.84 -1.45
C LEU A 98 6.72 -2.19 -0.96
N TYR A 99 7.96 -2.23 -0.44
CA TYR A 99 8.54 -3.46 0.11
C TYR A 99 7.65 -4.07 1.19
N PHE A 100 7.09 -3.25 2.08
CA PHE A 100 6.23 -3.72 3.14
C PHE A 100 4.93 -4.32 2.60
N ASP A 101 4.18 -3.57 1.81
CA ASP A 101 2.89 -4.01 1.27
C ASP A 101 3.03 -5.20 0.31
N GLU A 102 4.09 -5.23 -0.48
CA GLU A 102 4.43 -6.36 -1.34
C GLU A 102 4.69 -7.62 -0.52
N SER A 103 5.49 -7.51 0.55
CA SER A 103 5.83 -8.64 1.42
C SER A 103 4.59 -9.19 2.13
N VAL A 104 3.76 -8.31 2.68
CA VAL A 104 2.50 -8.68 3.34
C VAL A 104 1.57 -9.41 2.37
N LEU A 105 1.33 -8.81 1.22
CA LEU A 105 0.42 -9.38 0.22
C LEU A 105 0.96 -10.69 -0.35
N THR A 106 2.26 -10.78 -0.66
CA THR A 106 2.90 -12.02 -1.10
C THR A 106 2.76 -13.10 -0.03
N GLY A 107 2.98 -12.78 1.24
CA GLY A 107 2.81 -13.73 2.34
C GLY A 107 1.38 -14.27 2.46
N GLU A 108 0.34 -13.45 2.22
CA GLU A 108 -1.04 -13.95 2.21
C GLU A 108 -1.31 -14.85 0.98
N PHE A 109 -0.77 -14.51 -0.20
CA PHE A 109 -0.86 -15.38 -1.38
C PHE A 109 -0.20 -16.74 -1.14
N GLU A 110 1.00 -16.76 -0.55
CA GLU A 110 1.72 -17.99 -0.22
C GLU A 110 0.98 -18.85 0.79
N ARG A 111 0.40 -18.26 1.86
CA ARG A 111 -0.43 -18.97 2.86
C ARG A 111 -1.66 -19.60 2.24
N SER A 112 -2.21 -19.00 1.18
CA SER A 112 -3.34 -19.55 0.41
C SER A 112 -2.91 -20.48 -0.74
N GLY A 113 -1.62 -20.81 -0.85
CA GLY A 113 -1.09 -21.67 -1.93
C GLY A 113 -1.14 -21.02 -3.32
N LEU A 114 -1.20 -19.71 -3.40
CA LEU A 114 -1.28 -18.94 -4.64
C LEU A 114 0.07 -18.31 -4.98
N SER A 115 0.33 -18.12 -6.27
CA SER A 115 1.51 -17.39 -6.74
C SER A 115 1.37 -15.89 -6.51
N SER A 116 2.49 -15.23 -6.15
CA SER A 116 2.53 -13.78 -5.95
C SER A 116 1.99 -13.02 -7.18
N PRO A 117 1.12 -12.01 -6.99
CA PRO A 117 0.55 -11.24 -8.09
C PRO A 117 1.53 -10.22 -8.70
N PHE A 118 2.72 -10.05 -8.09
CA PHE A 118 3.73 -9.07 -8.51
C PHE A 118 4.61 -9.54 -9.68
N ILE A 119 4.45 -10.78 -10.15
CA ILE A 119 5.21 -11.32 -11.27
C ILE A 119 4.97 -10.44 -12.52
N ASN A 120 6.07 -10.02 -13.17
CA ASN A 120 6.06 -9.16 -14.37
C ASN A 120 5.41 -7.78 -14.16
N LYS A 121 5.36 -7.26 -12.93
CA LYS A 121 4.91 -5.90 -12.64
C LYS A 121 6.07 -4.91 -12.57
N THR A 122 5.88 -3.74 -13.15
CA THR A 122 6.78 -2.61 -12.89
C THR A 122 6.40 -2.00 -11.55
N LYS A 123 7.33 -2.07 -10.60
CA LYS A 123 7.14 -1.66 -9.21
C LYS A 123 7.60 -0.22 -9.00
N ILE A 124 6.77 0.61 -8.40
CA ILE A 124 7.07 2.01 -8.11
C ILE A 124 6.82 2.26 -6.62
N CYS A 125 7.87 2.68 -5.92
CA CYS A 125 7.82 3.00 -4.50
C CYS A 125 8.00 4.50 -4.28
N THR A 126 6.97 5.21 -3.85
CA THR A 126 7.06 6.65 -3.62
C THR A 126 7.94 7.02 -2.42
N ALA A 127 8.17 6.12 -1.47
CA ALA A 127 9.07 6.35 -0.33
C ALA A 127 10.56 6.16 -0.69
N ASN A 128 10.89 5.18 -1.52
CA ASN A 128 12.29 4.86 -1.86
C ASN A 128 12.89 5.85 -2.86
N ASP A 129 12.12 6.29 -3.83
CA ASP A 129 12.59 7.32 -4.78
C ASP A 129 12.91 8.63 -4.06
N LEU A 130 12.24 8.89 -2.94
CA LEU A 130 12.55 10.01 -2.04
C LEU A 130 13.86 9.81 -1.25
N LYS A 131 14.18 8.56 -0.85
CA LYS A 131 15.40 8.24 -0.08
C LYS A 131 16.66 8.20 -0.94
N SER A 132 16.57 7.72 -2.17
CA SER A 132 17.72 7.50 -3.06
C SER A 132 18.26 8.77 -3.72
N GLY A 133 17.71 9.95 -3.39
CA GLY A 133 18.09 11.20 -4.03
C GLY A 133 17.65 11.26 -5.49
N GLY A 134 16.73 10.41 -5.88
CA GLY A 134 15.98 10.54 -7.12
C GLY A 134 15.38 11.94 -7.21
N SER A 135 14.97 12.33 -8.37
CA SER A 135 14.63 13.71 -8.80
C SER A 135 13.52 14.43 -8.01
N PHE A 136 13.40 14.15 -6.70
CA PHE A 136 12.50 14.89 -5.81
C PHE A 136 13.27 16.01 -5.10
N PRO A 137 13.34 17.22 -5.68
CA PRO A 137 14.09 18.36 -5.10
C PRO A 137 13.51 18.85 -3.77
N PHE A 138 12.37 18.32 -3.34
CA PHE A 138 11.63 18.78 -2.17
C PHE A 138 12.09 18.18 -0.84
N PHE A 139 12.82 17.06 -0.86
CA PHE A 139 13.36 16.48 0.35
C PHE A 139 14.87 16.72 0.40
N CYS A 140 15.26 17.86 0.97
CA CYS A 140 16.66 18.15 1.25
C CYS A 140 17.25 17.05 2.16
N LYS A 141 18.46 16.60 1.86
CA LYS A 141 19.24 15.61 2.62
C LYS A 141 19.38 15.90 4.13
N ASN A 142 18.99 17.09 4.58
CA ASN A 142 19.18 17.61 5.94
C ASN A 142 17.88 17.84 6.72
N THR A 143 16.73 17.33 6.29
CA THR A 143 15.51 17.49 7.08
C THR A 143 15.26 16.23 7.92
N SER A 144 15.00 16.43 9.21
CA SER A 144 14.55 15.40 10.15
C SER A 144 13.13 14.86 9.84
N MET A 145 12.53 15.27 8.74
CA MET A 145 11.21 14.80 8.30
C MET A 145 11.30 13.35 7.86
N LYS A 146 10.58 12.49 8.56
CA LYS A 146 10.39 11.09 8.15
C LYS A 146 9.69 11.05 6.78
N TYR A 147 10.13 10.13 5.93
CA TYR A 147 9.52 9.86 4.62
C TYR A 147 8.19 9.10 4.78
N SER A 148 7.22 9.68 5.49
CA SER A 148 5.88 9.13 5.61
C SER A 148 4.96 9.73 4.54
N LEU A 149 3.92 8.99 4.16
CA LEU A 149 2.92 9.46 3.19
C LEU A 149 2.27 10.77 3.65
N GLY A 150 1.96 10.89 4.95
CA GLY A 150 1.42 12.12 5.53
C GLY A 150 2.34 13.34 5.37
N ASN A 151 3.66 13.15 5.52
CA ASN A 151 4.64 14.22 5.30
C ASN A 151 4.78 14.56 3.80
N LEU A 152 4.73 13.55 2.93
CA LEU A 152 4.70 13.78 1.49
C LEU A 152 3.48 14.61 1.10
N HIS A 153 2.29 14.21 1.53
CA HIS A 153 1.05 14.92 1.25
C HIS A 153 1.07 16.35 1.79
N LEU A 154 1.49 16.53 3.04
CA LEU A 154 1.65 17.87 3.62
C LEU A 154 2.60 18.75 2.80
N LYS A 155 3.71 18.19 2.31
CA LYS A 155 4.69 18.92 1.51
C LYS A 155 4.15 19.33 0.14
N LEU A 156 3.35 18.47 -0.50
CA LEU A 156 2.82 18.72 -1.84
C LEU A 156 1.59 19.64 -1.84
N PHE A 157 0.74 19.50 -0.83
CA PHE A 157 -0.58 20.15 -0.80
C PHE A 157 -0.75 21.16 0.33
N GLY A 158 0.22 21.29 1.25
CA GLY A 158 0.17 22.22 2.40
C GLY A 158 -0.73 21.75 3.55
N VAL A 159 -1.38 20.60 3.42
CA VAL A 159 -2.26 20.00 4.44
C VAL A 159 -1.96 18.49 4.59
N LYS A 160 -2.19 17.96 5.77
CA LYS A 160 -2.24 16.50 5.96
C LYS A 160 -3.58 15.98 5.48
N PHE A 161 -3.62 14.76 4.98
CA PHE A 161 -4.89 14.10 4.71
C PHE A 161 -5.49 13.53 6.00
N GLU A 162 -6.80 13.37 6.01
CA GLU A 162 -7.56 12.83 7.15
C GLU A 162 -7.55 11.30 7.14
N ASN A 163 -7.83 10.70 8.31
CA ASN A 163 -7.93 9.26 8.51
C ASN A 163 -6.68 8.50 8.03
N SER A 164 -5.47 9.03 8.30
CA SER A 164 -4.25 8.26 8.13
C SER A 164 -4.32 6.95 8.93
N HIS A 165 -3.72 5.88 8.39
CA HIS A 165 -3.85 4.50 8.89
C HIS A 165 -5.25 3.89 8.66
N ASN A 166 -5.91 4.32 7.59
CA ASN A 166 -6.99 3.60 6.94
C ASN A 166 -6.55 3.33 5.50
N ALA A 167 -6.50 2.07 5.09
CA ALA A 167 -5.90 1.68 3.82
C ALA A 167 -6.50 2.43 2.60
N PHE A 168 -7.80 2.75 2.61
CA PHE A 168 -8.40 3.50 1.50
C PHE A 168 -7.97 4.97 1.49
N SER A 169 -7.94 5.63 2.66
CA SER A 169 -7.46 7.01 2.79
C SER A 169 -6.00 7.14 2.39
N ASP A 170 -5.16 6.19 2.82
CA ASP A 170 -3.74 6.14 2.47
C ASP A 170 -3.55 5.86 0.97
N THR A 171 -4.32 4.93 0.37
CA THR A 171 -4.30 4.68 -1.08
C THR A 171 -4.73 5.91 -1.88
N LEU A 172 -5.74 6.66 -1.43
CA LEU A 172 -6.19 7.88 -2.10
C LEU A 172 -5.15 9.01 -1.99
N ALA A 173 -4.54 9.18 -0.83
CA ALA A 173 -3.45 10.13 -0.62
C ALA A 173 -2.23 9.77 -1.50
N LEU A 174 -1.87 8.50 -1.58
CA LEU A 174 -0.82 7.99 -2.46
C LEU A 174 -1.12 8.29 -3.93
N PHE A 175 -2.35 8.00 -4.39
CA PHE A 175 -2.82 8.28 -5.75
C PHE A 175 -2.66 9.77 -6.09
N ASN A 176 -3.12 10.67 -5.22
CA ASN A 176 -3.02 12.11 -5.42
C ASN A 176 -1.56 12.57 -5.45
N CYS A 177 -0.74 12.12 -4.51
CA CYS A 177 0.69 12.44 -4.48
C CYS A 177 1.41 11.98 -5.75
N PHE A 178 1.18 10.74 -6.18
CA PHE A 178 1.81 10.15 -7.36
C PHE A 178 1.50 10.95 -8.63
N TRP A 179 0.21 11.22 -8.89
CA TRP A 179 -0.19 11.93 -10.09
C TRP A 179 0.26 13.39 -10.10
N PHE A 180 0.26 14.05 -8.95
CA PHE A 180 0.84 15.39 -8.81
C PHE A 180 2.33 15.38 -9.17
N LEU A 181 3.10 14.45 -8.61
CA LEU A 181 4.54 14.33 -8.86
C LEU A 181 4.82 13.97 -10.32
N LYS A 182 4.04 13.09 -10.92
CA LYS A 182 4.15 12.71 -12.33
C LYS A 182 3.86 13.91 -13.24
N ALA A 183 2.82 14.69 -12.97
CA ALA A 183 2.46 15.89 -13.72
C ALA A 183 3.54 16.99 -13.63
N LYS A 184 4.29 17.05 -12.52
CA LYS A 184 5.43 17.96 -12.33
C LYS A 184 6.75 17.43 -12.89
N GLY A 185 6.75 16.25 -13.54
CA GLY A 185 7.95 15.64 -14.12
C GLY A 185 8.92 15.05 -13.11
N HIS A 186 8.50 14.87 -11.85
CA HIS A 186 9.32 14.26 -10.80
C HIS A 186 9.31 12.71 -10.85
N ILE A 187 8.30 12.11 -11.44
CA ILE A 187 8.24 10.67 -11.70
C ILE A 187 8.35 10.46 -13.21
N ASN A 188 9.48 9.93 -13.64
CA ASN A 188 9.73 9.54 -15.03
C ASN A 188 9.69 8.03 -15.15
N ILE A 189 8.59 7.50 -15.66
CA ILE A 189 8.48 6.09 -15.99
C ILE A 189 8.96 5.94 -17.42
N LYS A 190 10.18 5.40 -17.58
CA LYS A 190 10.69 5.04 -18.91
C LYS A 190 9.78 3.92 -19.43
N ASN A 191 9.15 4.15 -20.58
CA ASN A 191 8.45 3.09 -21.31
C ASN A 191 9.50 2.07 -21.75
N THR A 192 9.61 0.97 -20.99
CA THR A 192 10.33 -0.24 -21.37
C THR A 192 9.36 -1.20 -22.05
#